data_3a86d35257181d5542f43d92604be5fa
#
_entry.id   3a86d35257181d5542f43d92604be5fa
#
_cell.length_a   1.000
_cell.length_b   1.000
_cell.length_c   1.000
_cell.angle_alpha   90.00
_cell.angle_beta   90.00
_cell.angle_gamma   90.00
#
_symmetry.space_group_name_H-M   'P 1'
#
loop_
_entity.id
_entity.type
_entity.pdbx_description
1 polymer ?
#
loop_
_entity_poly.entity_id
_entity_poly.type
_entity_poly.pdbx_seq_one_letter_code
_entity_poly.pdbx_strand_id
1 'polypeptide(L)'
;MEKFKSGFVALIGRTNVGKSTILNLLVGEKVAAIANKVQTTRTVIKGIVNRPNSQIIFIDTPGIHKPKHKLNETMVESAFSNIPDADIVIFVIEATSDEIGKGDRIILEKIKEANKKTILLINKIDLIKREKLLNLIDIYRKEYPFEAVIPISALNNKYKEIILGEIEKNLKEGPAYYDIEEYTDQTMRQLAEETIREKALKLLQDEVPHGI
;
A
#
# COMPACT_ATOMS: atom_id res chain seq x y z
N MET A 1 -18.17 -8.86 25.19
CA MET A 1 -18.31 -8.22 23.86
C MET A 1 -16.92 -7.84 23.42
N GLU A 2 -16.51 -8.23 22.24
CA GLU A 2 -15.28 -7.71 21.67
C GLU A 2 -15.43 -6.20 21.46
N LYS A 3 -14.45 -5.43 21.92
CA LYS A 3 -14.48 -3.98 21.76
C LYS A 3 -14.12 -3.61 20.30
N PHE A 4 -14.80 -2.61 19.78
CA PHE A 4 -14.56 -2.12 18.43
C PHE A 4 -13.12 -1.60 18.27
N LYS A 5 -12.48 -1.90 17.16
CA LYS A 5 -11.12 -1.47 16.84
C LYS A 5 -11.10 -0.59 15.61
N SER A 6 -10.27 0.43 15.62
CA SER A 6 -10.11 1.27 14.45
C SER A 6 -8.69 1.82 14.37
N GLY A 7 -8.28 2.22 13.17
CA GLY A 7 -6.99 2.88 13.01
C GLY A 7 -6.60 3.10 11.55
N PHE A 8 -5.54 3.87 11.40
CA PHE A 8 -4.98 4.29 10.14
C PHE A 8 -3.82 3.38 9.73
N VAL A 9 -3.82 2.93 8.48
CA VAL A 9 -2.85 2.01 7.91
C VAL A 9 -2.19 2.64 6.69
N ALA A 10 -0.91 2.98 6.78
CA ALA A 10 -0.17 3.53 5.65
C ALA A 10 0.37 2.43 4.74
N LEU A 11 0.08 2.48 3.45
CA LEU A 11 0.68 1.61 2.43
C LEU A 11 1.91 2.29 1.84
N ILE A 12 3.08 1.70 2.07
CA ILE A 12 4.36 2.25 1.64
C ILE A 12 5.11 1.21 0.81
N GLY A 13 5.83 1.68 -0.19
CA GLY A 13 6.62 0.82 -1.06
C GLY A 13 7.04 1.56 -2.32
N ARG A 14 7.97 0.98 -3.06
CA ARG A 14 8.41 1.54 -4.35
C ARG A 14 7.26 1.68 -5.34
N THR A 15 7.48 2.41 -6.41
CA THR A 15 6.56 2.43 -7.57
C THR A 15 6.41 1.02 -8.15
N ASN A 16 5.23 0.70 -8.66
CA ASN A 16 4.90 -0.55 -9.35
C ASN A 16 5.00 -1.85 -8.52
N VAL A 17 5.19 -1.78 -7.20
CA VAL A 17 5.12 -2.99 -6.34
C VAL A 17 3.70 -3.49 -6.13
N GLY A 18 2.67 -2.70 -6.50
CA GLY A 18 1.26 -3.09 -6.47
C GLY A 18 0.43 -2.50 -5.32
N LYS A 19 0.85 -1.37 -4.72
CA LYS A 19 0.10 -0.72 -3.62
C LYS A 19 -1.35 -0.43 -3.95
N SER A 20 -1.62 0.27 -5.05
CA SER A 20 -3.00 0.60 -5.47
C SER A 20 -3.82 -0.64 -5.82
N THR A 21 -3.19 -1.70 -6.35
CA THR A 21 -3.86 -2.98 -6.58
C THR A 21 -4.25 -3.63 -5.25
N ILE A 22 -3.35 -3.60 -4.25
CA ILE A 22 -3.62 -4.11 -2.91
C ILE A 22 -4.71 -3.28 -2.23
N LEU A 23 -4.66 -1.94 -2.32
CA LEU A 23 -5.71 -1.08 -1.78
C LEU A 23 -7.09 -1.45 -2.33
N ASN A 24 -7.23 -1.53 -3.67
CA ASN A 24 -8.49 -1.92 -4.32
C ASN A 24 -8.94 -3.33 -3.91
N LEU A 25 -7.99 -4.28 -3.78
CA LEU A 25 -8.28 -5.62 -3.27
C LEU A 25 -8.87 -5.59 -1.86
N LEU A 26 -8.25 -4.81 -0.95
CA LEU A 26 -8.65 -4.77 0.46
C LEU A 26 -9.97 -4.03 0.65
N VAL A 27 -10.18 -2.91 -0.03
CA VAL A 27 -11.45 -2.17 0.00
C VAL A 27 -12.56 -3.00 -0.65
N GLY A 28 -12.28 -3.67 -1.76
CA GLY A 28 -13.26 -4.41 -2.55
C GLY A 28 -13.89 -3.56 -3.66
N GLU A 29 -13.55 -2.28 -3.70
CA GLU A 29 -14.00 -1.29 -4.68
C GLU A 29 -12.79 -0.63 -5.35
N LYS A 30 -13.02 -0.02 -6.51
CA LYS A 30 -11.98 0.66 -7.26
C LYS A 30 -11.83 2.11 -6.78
N VAL A 31 -10.94 2.34 -5.83
CA VAL A 31 -10.65 3.68 -5.26
C VAL A 31 -9.35 4.29 -5.79
N ALA A 32 -8.43 3.47 -6.32
CA ALA A 32 -7.14 3.92 -6.83
C ALA A 32 -6.90 3.47 -8.28
N ALA A 33 -6.25 4.30 -9.08
CA ALA A 33 -5.85 3.97 -10.44
C ALA A 33 -4.77 2.86 -10.46
N ILE A 34 -4.87 1.94 -11.42
CA ILE A 34 -3.91 0.87 -11.62
C ILE A 34 -3.34 0.95 -13.04
N ALA A 35 -2.04 1.22 -13.17
CA ALA A 35 -1.34 1.14 -14.45
C ALA A 35 0.10 0.63 -14.25
N ASN A 36 0.67 0.03 -15.30
CA ASN A 36 2.07 -0.44 -15.29
C ASN A 36 3.09 0.69 -15.47
N LYS A 37 2.64 1.95 -15.51
CA LYS A 37 3.51 3.12 -15.65
C LYS A 37 3.90 3.69 -14.29
N VAL A 38 5.03 4.38 -14.27
CA VAL A 38 5.53 5.05 -13.05
C VAL A 38 4.53 6.12 -12.61
N GLN A 39 4.27 6.22 -11.28
CA GLN A 39 3.42 7.25 -10.68
C GLN A 39 1.92 7.12 -11.00
N THR A 40 1.33 5.96 -10.72
CA THR A 40 -0.12 5.80 -10.83
C THR A 40 -0.88 6.65 -9.80
N THR A 41 -0.37 6.80 -8.59
CA THR A 41 -0.96 7.60 -7.52
C THR A 41 -0.19 8.91 -7.37
N ARG A 42 -0.88 10.05 -7.49
CA ARG A 42 -0.30 11.40 -7.35
C ARG A 42 -0.75 12.11 -6.08
N THR A 43 -1.90 11.75 -5.58
CA THR A 43 -2.51 12.28 -4.35
C THR A 43 -2.67 11.17 -3.33
N VAL A 44 -2.75 11.53 -2.07
CA VAL A 44 -3.07 10.57 -1.01
C VAL A 44 -4.53 10.14 -1.18
N ILE A 45 -4.76 8.83 -1.27
CA ILE A 45 -6.08 8.23 -1.40
C ILE A 45 -6.37 7.45 -0.14
N LYS A 46 -7.54 7.67 0.46
CA LYS A 46 -8.02 6.85 1.57
C LYS A 46 -9.03 5.83 1.08
N GLY A 47 -8.80 4.59 1.49
CA GLY A 47 -9.75 3.50 1.34
C GLY A 47 -10.21 3.05 2.72
N ILE A 48 -11.51 2.86 2.89
CA ILE A 48 -12.12 2.51 4.16
C ILE A 48 -12.67 1.09 4.07
N VAL A 49 -12.34 0.26 5.05
CA VAL A 49 -12.88 -1.10 5.17
C VAL A 49 -13.62 -1.20 6.48
N ASN A 50 -14.94 -1.37 6.38
CA ASN A 50 -15.82 -1.61 7.50
C ASN A 50 -16.00 -3.11 7.72
N ARG A 51 -15.84 -3.55 8.96
CA ARG A 51 -16.01 -4.94 9.40
C ARG A 51 -16.90 -4.95 10.66
N PRO A 52 -17.48 -6.09 11.07
CA PRO A 52 -18.39 -6.13 12.22
C PRO A 52 -17.84 -5.51 13.50
N ASN A 53 -16.53 -5.70 13.76
CA ASN A 53 -15.87 -5.24 14.99
C ASN A 53 -14.68 -4.32 14.73
N SER A 54 -14.52 -3.84 13.49
CA SER A 54 -13.39 -2.94 13.18
C SER A 54 -13.65 -2.02 11.99
N GLN A 55 -12.91 -0.90 11.95
CA GLN A 55 -12.80 -0.02 10.80
C GLN A 55 -11.32 0.24 10.51
N ILE A 56 -10.91 -0.05 9.28
CA ILE A 56 -9.52 0.10 8.82
C ILE A 56 -9.48 1.21 7.78
N ILE A 57 -8.70 2.25 8.02
CA ILE A 57 -8.54 3.37 7.10
C ILE A 57 -7.17 3.26 6.44
N PHE A 58 -7.14 2.85 5.18
CA PHE A 58 -5.92 2.77 4.39
C PHE A 58 -5.57 4.14 3.81
N ILE A 59 -4.30 4.50 3.90
CA ILE A 59 -3.73 5.69 3.27
C ILE A 59 -2.79 5.19 2.17
N ASP A 60 -3.22 5.27 0.89
CA ASP A 60 -2.34 4.95 -0.25
C ASP A 60 -1.47 6.16 -0.57
N THR A 61 -0.17 5.94 -0.52
CA THR A 61 0.81 6.97 -0.78
C THR A 61 1.41 6.82 -2.17
N PRO A 62 1.82 7.92 -2.83
CA PRO A 62 2.61 7.84 -4.05
C PRO A 62 3.82 6.92 -3.88
N GLY A 63 4.10 6.10 -4.90
CA GLY A 63 5.22 5.17 -4.85
C GLY A 63 6.58 5.88 -4.81
N ILE A 64 7.45 5.42 -3.91
CA ILE A 64 8.80 5.97 -3.74
C ILE A 64 9.71 5.52 -4.89
N HIS A 65 10.36 6.47 -5.54
CA HIS A 65 11.36 6.24 -6.59
C HIS A 65 12.46 7.31 -6.49
N LYS A 66 13.59 7.08 -7.15
CA LYS A 66 14.63 8.12 -7.20
C LYS A 66 14.09 9.35 -7.91
N PRO A 67 14.13 10.54 -7.28
CA PRO A 67 13.66 11.77 -7.89
C PRO A 67 14.52 12.11 -9.11
N LYS A 68 13.91 12.27 -10.27
CA LYS A 68 14.54 12.81 -11.47
C LYS A 68 14.22 14.30 -11.67
N HIS A 69 13.19 14.80 -11.01
CA HIS A 69 12.69 16.18 -11.09
C HIS A 69 12.10 16.61 -9.74
N LYS A 70 11.98 17.92 -9.48
CA LYS A 70 11.42 18.50 -8.23
C LYS A 70 10.06 17.92 -7.82
N LEU A 71 9.16 17.64 -8.78
CA LEU A 71 7.87 17.01 -8.53
C LEU A 71 8.01 15.64 -7.84
N ASN A 72 9.04 14.89 -8.17
CA ASN A 72 9.31 13.57 -7.62
C ASN A 72 9.81 13.60 -6.18
N GLU A 73 10.52 14.67 -5.78
CA GLU A 73 10.97 14.87 -4.39
C GLU A 73 9.76 15.09 -3.48
N THR A 74 8.83 15.95 -3.87
CA THR A 74 7.59 16.20 -3.13
C THR A 74 6.74 14.93 -2.96
N MET A 75 6.70 14.06 -3.96
CA MET A 75 5.95 12.79 -3.88
C MET A 75 6.62 11.78 -2.92
N VAL A 76 7.94 11.75 -2.89
CA VAL A 76 8.69 10.91 -1.92
C VAL A 76 8.47 11.42 -0.50
N GLU A 77 8.57 12.73 -0.28
CA GLU A 77 8.26 13.36 1.01
C GLU A 77 6.82 13.09 1.45
N SER A 78 5.84 13.24 0.54
CA SER A 78 4.44 12.93 0.82
C SER A 78 4.22 11.45 1.19
N ALA A 79 4.97 10.52 0.60
CA ALA A 79 4.88 9.12 0.96
C ALA A 79 5.35 8.84 2.39
N PHE A 80 6.36 9.55 2.87
CA PHE A 80 6.86 9.39 4.23
C PHE A 80 6.09 10.23 5.27
N SER A 81 5.47 11.34 4.88
CA SER A 81 4.75 12.22 5.81
C SER A 81 3.57 11.54 6.51
N ASN A 82 3.02 10.47 5.93
CA ASN A 82 1.90 9.75 6.52
C ASN A 82 2.32 8.63 7.51
N ILE A 83 3.61 8.31 7.61
CA ILE A 83 4.07 7.27 8.55
C ILE A 83 3.84 7.66 10.02
N PRO A 84 4.16 8.89 10.47
CA PRO A 84 3.94 9.29 11.85
C PRO A 84 2.49 9.17 12.30
N ASP A 85 1.54 9.48 11.41
CA ASP A 85 0.10 9.51 11.70
C ASP A 85 -0.57 8.13 11.60
N ALA A 86 0.12 7.13 11.03
CA ALA A 86 -0.40 5.78 10.92
C ALA A 86 -0.23 5.00 12.24
N ASP A 87 -1.20 4.15 12.55
CA ASP A 87 -1.13 3.16 13.63
C ASP A 87 -0.31 1.94 13.21
N ILE A 88 -0.43 1.56 11.94
CA ILE A 88 0.25 0.41 11.33
C ILE A 88 0.82 0.83 9.98
N VAL A 89 1.99 0.34 9.66
CA VAL A 89 2.59 0.46 8.33
C VAL A 89 2.50 -0.87 7.60
N ILE A 90 2.04 -0.84 6.37
CA ILE A 90 2.18 -1.96 5.43
C ILE A 90 3.29 -1.62 4.47
N PHE A 91 4.40 -2.32 4.60
CA PHE A 91 5.52 -2.22 3.67
C PHE A 91 5.32 -3.22 2.54
N VAL A 92 5.16 -2.73 1.32
CA VAL A 92 4.92 -3.55 0.13
C VAL A 92 6.19 -3.63 -0.72
N ILE A 93 6.64 -4.84 -0.96
CA ILE A 93 7.75 -5.16 -1.87
C ILE A 93 7.28 -6.11 -2.97
N GLU A 94 8.04 -6.23 -4.04
CA GLU A 94 7.80 -7.27 -5.04
C GLU A 94 8.76 -8.45 -4.90
N ALA A 95 8.25 -9.65 -5.12
CA ALA A 95 8.98 -10.89 -4.94
C ALA A 95 10.09 -11.14 -5.98
N THR A 96 10.13 -10.36 -7.07
CA THR A 96 11.07 -10.58 -8.19
C THR A 96 12.52 -10.19 -7.88
N SER A 97 12.76 -9.41 -6.82
CA SER A 97 14.11 -9.05 -6.37
C SER A 97 14.79 -10.20 -5.63
N ASP A 98 16.12 -10.33 -5.77
CA ASP A 98 16.92 -11.34 -5.05
C ASP A 98 17.51 -10.79 -3.76
N GLU A 99 17.49 -9.46 -3.59
CA GLU A 99 18.05 -8.73 -2.44
C GLU A 99 17.23 -7.48 -2.13
N ILE A 100 17.53 -6.84 -1.00
CA ILE A 100 16.93 -5.55 -0.64
C ILE A 100 17.52 -4.47 -1.54
N GLY A 101 16.71 -3.99 -2.48
CA GLY A 101 17.09 -2.92 -3.38
C GLY A 101 17.31 -1.59 -2.65
N LYS A 102 18.07 -0.66 -3.29
CA LYS A 102 18.37 0.67 -2.70
C LYS A 102 17.12 1.44 -2.28
N GLY A 103 16.03 1.36 -3.04
CA GLY A 103 14.76 2.01 -2.71
C GLY A 103 14.08 1.39 -1.49
N ASP A 104 14.10 0.06 -1.36
CA ASP A 104 13.54 -0.65 -0.21
C ASP A 104 14.36 -0.39 1.06
N ARG A 105 15.70 -0.23 0.96
CA ARG A 105 16.55 0.16 2.09
C ARG A 105 16.18 1.54 2.64
N ILE A 106 15.98 2.54 1.77
CA ILE A 106 15.55 3.88 2.19
C ILE A 106 14.22 3.83 2.94
N ILE A 107 13.25 3.04 2.43
CA ILE A 107 11.96 2.87 3.08
C ILE A 107 12.14 2.19 4.44
N LEU A 108 12.93 1.14 4.48
CA LEU A 108 13.17 0.37 5.71
C LEU A 108 13.82 1.23 6.81
N GLU A 109 14.78 2.09 6.47
CA GLU A 109 15.36 3.06 7.41
C GLU A 109 14.30 4.01 7.98
N LYS A 110 13.41 4.54 7.13
CA LYS A 110 12.31 5.40 7.59
C LYS A 110 11.31 4.67 8.49
N ILE A 111 11.03 3.40 8.22
CA ILE A 111 10.20 2.55 9.08
C ILE A 111 10.90 2.33 10.44
N LYS A 112 12.20 2.07 10.45
CA LYS A 112 13.02 1.92 11.67
C LYS A 112 12.99 3.21 12.51
N GLU A 113 13.20 4.38 11.88
CA GLU A 113 13.14 5.68 12.53
C GLU A 113 11.77 5.95 13.18
N ALA A 114 10.69 5.60 12.47
CA ALA A 114 9.33 5.84 12.94
C ALA A 114 8.88 4.88 14.06
N ASN A 115 9.55 3.74 14.22
CA ASN A 115 9.26 2.71 15.23
C ASN A 115 7.78 2.30 15.29
N LYS A 116 7.16 2.10 14.12
CA LYS A 116 5.75 1.73 13.98
C LYS A 116 5.59 0.23 13.79
N LYS A 117 4.49 -0.34 14.28
CA LYS A 117 4.08 -1.70 13.92
C LYS A 117 4.04 -1.84 12.41
N THR A 118 4.78 -2.81 11.88
CA THR A 118 4.93 -2.94 10.43
C THR A 118 4.64 -4.35 9.96
N ILE A 119 3.78 -4.49 8.97
CA ILE A 119 3.49 -5.74 8.27
C ILE A 119 4.19 -5.68 6.91
N LEU A 120 4.96 -6.70 6.56
CA LEU A 120 5.60 -6.83 5.25
C LEU A 120 4.69 -7.64 4.32
N LEU A 121 4.29 -7.06 3.19
CA LEU A 121 3.64 -7.76 2.10
C LEU A 121 4.64 -8.01 0.96
N ILE A 122 4.89 -9.26 0.64
CA ILE A 122 5.71 -9.67 -0.51
C ILE A 122 4.78 -9.99 -1.66
N ASN A 123 4.59 -9.03 -2.56
CA ASN A 123 3.64 -9.14 -3.67
C ASN A 123 4.25 -9.79 -4.91
N LYS A 124 3.39 -10.23 -5.84
CA LYS A 124 3.74 -10.86 -7.12
C LYS A 124 4.44 -12.23 -6.96
N ILE A 125 4.07 -12.99 -5.94
CA ILE A 125 4.64 -14.34 -5.72
C ILE A 125 4.31 -15.34 -6.85
N ASP A 126 3.31 -15.03 -7.65
CA ASP A 126 2.95 -15.78 -8.87
C ASP A 126 4.04 -15.74 -9.93
N LEU A 127 4.99 -14.81 -9.85
CA LEU A 127 6.09 -14.63 -10.80
C LEU A 127 7.38 -15.36 -10.41
N ILE A 128 7.42 -16.02 -9.24
CA ILE A 128 8.65 -16.62 -8.71
C ILE A 128 8.46 -18.03 -8.18
N LYS A 129 9.56 -18.78 -8.06
CA LYS A 129 9.58 -20.10 -7.41
C LYS A 129 9.62 -19.97 -5.88
N ARG A 130 9.16 -21.02 -5.20
CA ARG A 130 9.05 -21.09 -3.74
C ARG A 130 10.39 -20.89 -3.03
N GLU A 131 11.47 -21.46 -3.56
CA GLU A 131 12.81 -21.35 -2.96
C GLU A 131 13.28 -19.90 -2.89
N LYS A 132 13.07 -19.13 -3.97
CA LYS A 132 13.38 -17.70 -4.03
C LYS A 132 12.57 -16.92 -2.99
N LEU A 133 11.29 -17.25 -2.84
CA LEU A 133 10.42 -16.61 -1.84
C LEU A 133 10.93 -16.82 -0.42
N LEU A 134 11.32 -18.04 -0.06
CA LEU A 134 11.84 -18.35 1.28
C LEU A 134 13.11 -17.55 1.59
N ASN A 135 14.04 -17.51 0.65
CA ASN A 135 15.27 -16.71 0.80
C ASN A 135 14.96 -15.21 1.01
N LEU A 136 14.02 -14.67 0.25
CA LEU A 136 13.64 -13.26 0.37
C LEU A 136 13.00 -12.96 1.74
N ILE A 137 12.14 -13.83 2.24
CA ILE A 137 11.56 -13.72 3.58
C ILE A 137 12.66 -13.66 4.64
N ASP A 138 13.64 -14.56 4.56
CA ASP A 138 14.74 -14.61 5.53
C ASP A 138 15.62 -13.36 5.50
N ILE A 139 15.87 -12.80 4.31
CA ILE A 139 16.63 -11.56 4.14
C ILE A 139 15.91 -10.41 4.87
N TYR A 140 14.61 -10.21 4.62
CA TYR A 140 13.85 -9.11 5.24
C TYR A 140 13.65 -9.29 6.74
N ARG A 141 13.42 -10.50 7.23
CA ARG A 141 13.28 -10.80 8.67
C ARG A 141 14.54 -10.52 9.49
N LYS A 142 15.72 -10.63 8.89
CA LYS A 142 16.99 -10.27 9.52
C LYS A 142 17.16 -8.76 9.67
N GLU A 143 16.54 -7.97 8.83
CA GLU A 143 16.68 -6.52 8.81
C GLU A 143 15.72 -5.79 9.75
N TYR A 144 14.51 -6.34 9.96
CA TYR A 144 13.49 -5.70 10.78
C TYR A 144 12.51 -6.72 11.39
N PRO A 145 12.10 -6.53 12.66
CA PRO A 145 11.14 -7.41 13.34
C PRO A 145 9.69 -7.05 12.91
N PHE A 146 9.29 -7.48 11.72
CA PHE A 146 7.92 -7.29 11.24
C PHE A 146 6.91 -8.04 12.12
N GLU A 147 5.74 -7.44 12.39
CA GLU A 147 4.61 -8.09 13.07
C GLU A 147 4.13 -9.33 12.29
N ALA A 148 4.14 -9.23 10.96
CA ALA A 148 3.87 -10.34 10.06
C ALA A 148 4.60 -10.16 8.72
N VAL A 149 4.93 -11.29 8.08
CA VAL A 149 5.43 -11.32 6.70
C VAL A 149 4.47 -12.18 5.89
N ILE A 150 3.75 -11.56 4.97
CA ILE A 150 2.66 -12.19 4.21
C ILE A 150 3.00 -12.19 2.71
N PRO A 151 3.36 -13.33 2.14
CA PRO A 151 3.50 -13.48 0.70
C PRO A 151 2.13 -13.49 0.02
N ILE A 152 1.97 -12.65 -1.00
CA ILE A 152 0.69 -12.49 -1.71
C ILE A 152 0.86 -12.40 -3.23
N SER A 153 -0.23 -12.67 -3.94
CA SER A 153 -0.48 -12.13 -5.28
C SER A 153 -1.72 -11.25 -5.20
N ALA A 154 -1.55 -9.94 -5.37
CA ALA A 154 -2.64 -8.97 -5.28
C ALA A 154 -3.73 -9.17 -6.35
N LEU A 155 -3.48 -10.01 -7.35
CA LEU A 155 -4.46 -10.42 -8.36
C LEU A 155 -5.42 -11.51 -7.86
N ASN A 156 -5.21 -12.04 -6.65
CA ASN A 156 -5.99 -13.13 -6.09
C ASN A 156 -6.69 -12.72 -4.78
N ASN A 157 -8.01 -12.72 -4.80
CA ASN A 157 -8.86 -12.29 -3.69
C ASN A 157 -8.69 -13.12 -2.39
N LYS A 158 -8.13 -14.32 -2.45
CA LYS A 158 -7.93 -15.17 -1.26
C LYS A 158 -7.05 -14.53 -0.18
N TYR A 159 -6.21 -13.56 -0.55
CA TYR A 159 -5.31 -12.89 0.39
C TYR A 159 -5.97 -11.76 1.19
N LYS A 160 -7.14 -11.27 0.76
CA LYS A 160 -7.86 -10.16 1.41
C LYS A 160 -8.08 -10.42 2.90
N GLU A 161 -8.73 -11.51 3.24
CA GLU A 161 -9.07 -11.84 4.63
C GLU A 161 -7.84 -12.11 5.51
N ILE A 162 -6.78 -12.68 4.93
CA ILE A 162 -5.53 -12.91 5.66
C ILE A 162 -4.89 -11.57 6.06
N ILE A 163 -4.82 -10.63 5.13
CA ILE A 163 -4.23 -9.30 5.38
C ILE A 163 -5.08 -8.53 6.38
N LEU A 164 -6.40 -8.47 6.18
CA LEU A 164 -7.31 -7.74 7.07
C LEU A 164 -7.29 -8.31 8.49
N GLY A 165 -7.30 -9.63 8.63
CA GLY A 165 -7.19 -10.30 9.93
C GLY A 165 -5.89 -10.00 10.66
N GLU A 166 -4.77 -9.89 9.94
CA GLU A 166 -3.49 -9.54 10.56
C GLU A 166 -3.43 -8.07 10.97
N ILE A 167 -4.04 -7.17 10.20
CA ILE A 167 -4.19 -5.77 10.58
C ILE A 167 -5.04 -5.65 11.85
N GLU A 168 -6.21 -6.29 11.91
CA GLU A 168 -7.13 -6.24 13.06
C GLU A 168 -6.49 -6.69 14.37
N LYS A 169 -5.61 -7.69 14.35
CA LYS A 169 -4.85 -8.12 15.55
C LYS A 169 -4.01 -6.98 16.13
N ASN A 170 -3.50 -6.13 15.27
CA ASN A 170 -2.56 -5.06 15.60
C ASN A 170 -3.23 -3.71 15.86
N LEU A 171 -4.53 -3.55 15.52
CA LEU A 171 -5.30 -2.33 15.78
C LEU A 171 -5.59 -2.16 17.27
N LYS A 172 -5.72 -0.91 17.69
CA LYS A 172 -6.16 -0.52 19.03
C LYS A 172 -7.67 -0.40 19.10
N GLU A 173 -8.22 -0.49 20.30
CA GLU A 173 -9.61 -0.13 20.58
C GLU A 173 -9.83 1.36 20.27
N GLY A 174 -10.91 1.67 19.57
CA GLY A 174 -11.26 3.02 19.16
C GLY A 174 -12.63 3.08 18.48
N PRO A 175 -13.23 4.28 18.36
CA PRO A 175 -14.51 4.46 17.68
C PRO A 175 -14.33 4.36 16.15
N ALA A 176 -15.44 4.21 15.43
CA ALA A 176 -15.45 4.39 13.98
C ALA A 176 -15.17 5.87 13.64
N TYR A 177 -14.37 6.11 12.62
CA TYR A 177 -14.03 7.45 12.12
C TYR A 177 -14.92 7.92 10.98
N TYR A 178 -15.51 6.95 10.25
CA TYR A 178 -16.33 7.15 9.06
C TYR A 178 -17.62 6.34 9.17
N ASP A 179 -18.64 6.73 8.43
CA ASP A 179 -19.89 5.97 8.37
C ASP A 179 -19.65 4.58 7.76
N ILE A 180 -20.47 3.61 8.19
CA ILE A 180 -20.32 2.20 7.81
C ILE A 180 -20.50 1.96 6.30
N GLU A 181 -21.18 2.85 5.61
CA GLU A 181 -21.43 2.76 4.17
C GLU A 181 -20.28 3.39 3.36
N GLU A 182 -19.40 4.15 4.00
CA GLU A 182 -18.29 4.80 3.32
C GLU A 182 -17.14 3.81 3.06
N TYR A 183 -16.66 3.76 1.82
CA TYR A 183 -15.49 2.97 1.40
C TYR A 183 -14.31 3.85 0.95
N THR A 184 -14.49 5.17 0.86
CA THR A 184 -13.46 6.17 0.56
C THR A 184 -13.95 7.56 0.97
N ASP A 185 -13.03 8.46 1.25
CA ASP A 185 -13.31 9.89 1.48
C ASP A 185 -13.27 10.72 0.18
N GLN A 186 -13.08 10.06 -0.96
CA GLN A 186 -13.05 10.73 -2.26
C GLN A 186 -14.46 11.10 -2.74
N THR A 187 -14.56 12.29 -3.33
CA THR A 187 -15.77 12.69 -4.03
C THR A 187 -15.97 11.89 -5.32
N MET A 188 -17.20 11.79 -5.82
CA MET A 188 -17.50 11.15 -7.11
C MET A 188 -16.68 11.73 -8.26
N ARG A 189 -16.38 13.03 -8.21
CA ARG A 189 -15.52 13.70 -9.19
C ARG A 189 -14.09 13.13 -9.14
N GLN A 190 -13.50 13.00 -7.96
CA GLN A 190 -12.16 12.44 -7.80
C GLN A 190 -12.08 10.97 -8.24
N LEU A 191 -13.10 10.16 -7.94
CA LEU A 191 -13.18 8.77 -8.43
C LEU A 191 -13.27 8.70 -9.95
N ALA A 192 -14.02 9.61 -10.57
CA ALA A 192 -14.12 9.71 -12.04
C ALA A 192 -12.76 10.14 -12.63
N GLU A 193 -12.09 11.13 -12.06
CA GLU A 193 -10.75 11.58 -12.47
C GLU A 193 -9.72 10.45 -12.41
N GLU A 194 -9.69 9.67 -11.32
CA GLU A 194 -8.81 8.50 -11.18
C GLU A 194 -9.12 7.42 -12.24
N THR A 195 -10.40 7.19 -12.52
CA THR A 195 -10.82 6.21 -13.53
C THR A 195 -10.40 6.64 -14.95
N ILE A 196 -10.60 7.92 -15.29
CA ILE A 196 -10.20 8.49 -16.59
C ILE A 196 -8.67 8.43 -16.71
N ARG A 197 -7.95 8.83 -15.67
CA ARG A 197 -6.48 8.79 -15.63
C ARG A 197 -5.95 7.38 -15.83
N GLU A 198 -6.53 6.36 -15.18
CA GLU A 198 -6.14 4.96 -15.42
C GLU A 198 -6.31 4.54 -16.88
N LYS A 199 -7.47 4.89 -17.49
CA LYS A 199 -7.73 4.55 -18.88
C LYS A 199 -6.76 5.28 -19.83
N ALA A 200 -6.50 6.56 -19.58
CA ALA A 200 -5.52 7.32 -20.33
C ALA A 200 -4.11 6.73 -20.24
N LEU A 201 -3.66 6.38 -19.03
CA LEU A 201 -2.34 5.74 -18.79
C LEU A 201 -2.21 4.37 -19.48
N LYS A 202 -3.32 3.63 -19.64
CA LYS A 202 -3.33 2.34 -20.33
C LYS A 202 -3.34 2.47 -21.86
N LEU A 203 -4.01 3.49 -22.39
CA LEU A 203 -4.22 3.65 -23.83
C LEU A 203 -3.16 4.53 -24.51
N LEU A 204 -2.65 5.54 -23.79
CA LEU A 204 -1.65 6.47 -24.33
C LEU A 204 -0.25 5.92 -24.17
N GLN A 205 0.58 6.14 -25.19
CA GLN A 205 2.00 5.73 -25.21
C GLN A 205 2.89 6.99 -25.21
N ASP A 206 4.13 6.82 -24.77
CA ASP A 206 5.22 7.80 -24.81
C ASP A 206 5.00 9.08 -23.99
N GLU A 207 5.19 10.27 -24.53
CA GLU A 207 5.28 11.55 -23.81
C GLU A 207 3.98 12.02 -23.14
N VAL A 208 2.83 11.68 -23.70
CA VAL A 208 1.51 12.12 -23.19
C VAL A 208 1.23 11.64 -21.75
N PRO A 209 1.61 10.43 -21.32
CA PRO A 209 1.37 9.97 -19.94
C PRO A 209 2.04 10.81 -18.86
N HIS A 210 3.06 11.59 -19.19
CA HIS A 210 3.75 12.46 -18.22
C HIS A 210 3.00 13.78 -17.96
N GLY A 211 2.05 14.14 -18.83
CA GLY A 211 1.23 15.35 -18.73
C GLY A 211 -0.15 15.16 -18.12
N ILE A 212 -0.54 13.91 -17.82
CA ILE A 212 -1.88 13.54 -17.30
C ILE A 212 -1.89 13.41 -15.79
#